data_7e4080634d0befee0b000629c77164df
#
_entry.id   7e4080634d0befee0b000629c77164df
#
_cell.length_a   1.000
_cell.length_b   1.000
_cell.length_c   1.000
_cell.angle_alpha   90.00
_cell.angle_beta   90.00
_cell.angle_gamma   90.00
#
_symmetry.space_group_name_H-M   'P 1'
#
loop_
_entity.id
_entity.type
_entity.pdbx_description
1 polymer ?
#
loop_
_entity_poly.entity_id
_entity_poly.type
_entity_poly.pdbx_seq_one_letter_code
_entity_poly.pdbx_strand_id
1 'polypeptide(L)'
;AAAYSSDSGRAIETAHIALQQNPENMNIVSYQYPEFREQCHGYFEGNDLNQMWQFVGAQVQLTSESAVLGTYGLEKARDLIHQADLYGEAESNEMFWQRLDRGFDKLRANSKDGDQVLVVSHGMTIRSIIDRYAPELDEGVATINGSITRLEITDDNIHVDFFNKIDFQS
;
A
#
# COMPACT_ATOMS: atom_id res chain seq x y z
N ALA A 1 19.22 9.24 6.47
CA ALA A 1 17.78 9.09 6.54
C ALA A 1 17.10 9.90 5.44
N ALA A 2 16.02 9.38 4.86
CA ALA A 2 15.23 10.04 3.82
C ALA A 2 13.73 9.79 4.08
N ALA A 3 12.87 10.60 3.49
CA ALA A 3 11.43 10.45 3.59
C ALA A 3 10.77 10.53 2.21
N TYR A 4 9.79 9.69 2.01
CA TYR A 4 8.97 9.64 0.81
C TYR A 4 7.50 9.50 1.18
N SER A 5 6.61 9.95 0.33
CA SER A 5 5.18 9.70 0.45
C SER A 5 4.60 9.41 -0.93
N SER A 6 3.40 8.84 -0.99
CA SER A 6 2.62 9.00 -2.21
C SER A 6 2.33 10.49 -2.42
N ASP A 7 1.91 10.85 -3.61
CA ASP A 7 1.51 12.23 -3.96
C ASP A 7 0.06 12.57 -3.56
N SER A 8 -0.60 11.70 -2.80
CA SER A 8 -1.89 11.98 -2.17
C SER A 8 -1.74 12.99 -1.03
N GLY A 9 -2.61 14.00 -0.96
CA GLY A 9 -2.56 15.04 0.06
C GLY A 9 -2.49 14.50 1.49
N ARG A 10 -3.29 13.46 1.82
CA ARG A 10 -3.26 12.81 3.14
C ARG A 10 -1.92 12.14 3.46
N ALA A 11 -1.24 11.56 2.48
CA ALA A 11 0.06 10.93 2.70
C ALA A 11 1.17 11.98 2.85
N ILE A 12 1.12 13.06 2.07
CA ILE A 12 2.04 14.19 2.18
C ILE A 12 1.93 14.84 3.57
N GLU A 13 0.70 15.11 4.03
CA GLU A 13 0.46 15.69 5.35
C GLU A 13 0.93 14.77 6.47
N THR A 14 0.64 13.47 6.39
CA THR A 14 1.11 12.48 7.37
C THR A 14 2.63 12.45 7.44
N ALA A 15 3.33 12.44 6.29
CA ALA A 15 4.80 12.47 6.26
C ALA A 15 5.34 13.75 6.92
N HIS A 16 4.74 14.89 6.65
CA HIS A 16 5.11 16.17 7.23
C HIS A 16 4.95 16.18 8.76
N ILE A 17 3.79 15.75 9.26
CA ILE A 17 3.53 15.67 10.70
C ILE A 17 4.51 14.69 11.37
N ALA A 18 4.75 13.52 10.78
CA ALA A 18 5.67 12.53 11.34
C ALA A 18 7.10 13.06 11.47
N LEU A 19 7.59 13.80 10.46
CA LEU A 19 8.92 14.40 10.49
C LEU A 19 9.04 15.52 11.53
N GLN A 20 7.99 16.31 11.73
CA GLN A 20 7.99 17.41 12.70
C GLN A 20 8.02 16.96 14.16
N GLN A 21 7.63 15.72 14.48
CA GLN A 21 7.62 15.22 15.86
C GLN A 21 9.03 14.98 16.42
N ASN A 22 10.06 14.85 15.58
CA ASN A 22 11.44 14.72 16.02
C ASN A 22 12.28 15.88 15.46
N PRO A 23 12.84 16.74 16.33
CA PRO A 23 13.69 17.87 15.92
C PRO A 23 14.88 17.46 15.04
N GLU A 24 15.42 16.26 15.22
CA GLU A 24 16.51 15.73 14.38
C GLU A 24 16.09 15.51 12.93
N ASN A 25 14.80 15.31 12.69
CA ASN A 25 14.23 15.05 11.36
C ASN A 25 13.72 16.33 10.66
N MET A 26 13.75 17.49 11.31
CA MET A 26 13.18 18.74 10.75
C MET A 26 13.84 19.17 9.42
N ASN A 27 15.06 18.72 9.16
CA ASN A 27 15.78 19.03 7.92
C ASN A 27 15.59 17.96 6.83
N ILE A 28 14.82 16.90 7.11
CA ILE A 28 14.54 15.86 6.12
C ILE A 28 13.44 16.37 5.20
N VAL A 29 13.73 16.40 3.90
CA VAL A 29 12.73 16.72 2.87
C VAL A 29 11.99 15.45 2.50
N SER A 30 10.66 15.48 2.49
CA SER A 30 9.84 14.40 1.97
C SER A 30 9.63 14.56 0.46
N TYR A 31 10.01 13.54 -0.30
CA TYR A 31 9.81 13.47 -1.75
C TYR A 31 8.52 12.70 -2.07
N GLN A 32 7.84 13.10 -3.14
CA GLN A 32 6.59 12.47 -3.56
C GLN A 32 6.84 11.43 -4.64
N TYR A 33 6.47 10.20 -4.36
CA TYR A 33 6.57 9.08 -5.29
C TYR A 33 5.18 8.51 -5.59
N PRO A 34 4.61 8.80 -6.78
CA PRO A 34 3.32 8.26 -7.20
C PRO A 34 3.24 6.73 -7.17
N GLU A 35 4.40 6.09 -7.21
CA GLU A 35 4.54 4.64 -7.10
C GLU A 35 3.96 4.07 -5.81
N PHE A 36 3.89 4.88 -4.73
CA PHE A 36 3.33 4.47 -3.44
C PHE A 36 1.87 4.89 -3.21
N ARG A 37 1.14 5.28 -4.27
CA ARG A 37 -0.31 5.53 -4.21
C ARG A 37 -1.08 4.31 -3.74
N GLU A 38 -2.31 4.55 -3.27
CA GLU A 38 -3.29 3.49 -3.05
C GLU A 38 -3.65 2.80 -4.37
N GLN A 39 -4.16 1.59 -4.28
CA GLN A 39 -4.77 0.90 -5.42
C GLN A 39 -5.81 1.80 -6.08
N CYS A 40 -5.75 1.92 -7.40
CA CYS A 40 -6.76 2.65 -8.17
C CYS A 40 -7.94 1.72 -8.49
N HIS A 41 -9.14 2.14 -8.09
CA HIS A 41 -10.39 1.42 -8.37
C HIS A 41 -11.09 1.95 -9.64
N GLY A 42 -10.50 2.89 -10.37
CA GLY A 42 -11.04 3.45 -11.61
C GLY A 42 -12.42 4.05 -11.44
N TYR A 43 -13.39 3.59 -12.24
CA TYR A 43 -14.79 4.05 -12.19
C TYR A 43 -15.40 3.97 -10.78
N PHE A 44 -14.92 3.08 -9.93
CA PHE A 44 -15.48 2.88 -8.60
C PHE A 44 -14.92 3.82 -7.54
N GLU A 45 -13.95 4.68 -7.87
CA GLU A 45 -13.42 5.67 -6.94
C GLU A 45 -14.52 6.60 -6.43
N GLY A 46 -14.59 6.75 -5.08
CA GLY A 46 -15.60 7.58 -4.42
C GLY A 46 -16.99 6.98 -4.32
N ASN A 47 -17.22 5.79 -4.87
CA ASN A 47 -18.48 5.07 -4.73
C ASN A 47 -18.57 4.35 -3.38
N ASP A 48 -19.81 3.92 -3.02
CA ASP A 48 -20.01 3.06 -1.86
C ASP A 48 -19.32 1.70 -2.07
N LEU A 49 -18.43 1.33 -1.14
CA LEU A 49 -17.64 0.10 -1.23
C LEU A 49 -18.50 -1.17 -1.28
N ASN A 50 -19.62 -1.20 -0.57
CA ASN A 50 -20.49 -2.37 -0.59
C ASN A 50 -21.15 -2.53 -1.97
N GLN A 51 -21.58 -1.44 -2.59
CA GLN A 51 -22.12 -1.46 -3.94
C GLN A 51 -21.06 -1.88 -4.96
N MET A 52 -19.84 -1.36 -4.84
CA MET A 52 -18.71 -1.80 -5.67
C MET A 52 -18.52 -3.30 -5.56
N TRP A 53 -18.40 -3.84 -4.34
CA TRP A 53 -18.16 -5.26 -4.14
C TRP A 53 -19.33 -6.16 -4.57
N GLN A 54 -20.58 -5.69 -4.46
CA GLN A 54 -21.72 -6.40 -5.04
C GLN A 54 -21.61 -6.49 -6.58
N PHE A 55 -21.22 -5.38 -7.22
CA PHE A 55 -21.06 -5.33 -8.67
C PHE A 55 -19.85 -6.18 -9.14
N VAL A 56 -18.69 -5.98 -8.53
CA VAL A 56 -17.45 -6.70 -8.85
C VAL A 56 -17.60 -8.19 -8.57
N GLY A 57 -18.15 -8.55 -7.40
CA GLY A 57 -18.32 -9.93 -6.97
C GLY A 57 -19.38 -10.70 -7.76
N ALA A 58 -20.33 -10.01 -8.40
CA ALA A 58 -21.33 -10.65 -9.27
C ALA A 58 -20.69 -11.49 -10.39
N GLN A 59 -19.51 -11.10 -10.87
CA GLN A 59 -18.75 -11.85 -11.89
C GLN A 59 -18.41 -13.27 -11.42
N VAL A 60 -18.30 -13.49 -10.13
CA VAL A 60 -17.92 -14.75 -9.49
C VAL A 60 -19.00 -15.26 -8.51
N GLN A 61 -20.20 -14.72 -8.61
CA GLN A 61 -21.38 -15.08 -7.79
C GLN A 61 -21.18 -14.82 -6.27
N LEU A 62 -20.40 -13.80 -5.93
CA LEU A 62 -20.18 -13.33 -4.56
C LEU A 62 -20.74 -11.91 -4.40
N THR A 63 -21.01 -11.47 -3.16
CA THR A 63 -21.72 -10.20 -2.92
C THR A 63 -21.00 -9.29 -1.92
N SER A 64 -19.83 -9.68 -1.42
CA SER A 64 -19.12 -8.88 -0.42
C SER A 64 -17.62 -8.96 -0.60
N GLU A 65 -16.93 -7.93 -0.13
CA GLU A 65 -15.46 -7.87 -0.07
C GLU A 65 -14.88 -9.10 0.62
N SER A 66 -15.36 -9.41 1.82
CA SER A 66 -14.84 -10.54 2.60
C SER A 66 -15.00 -11.89 1.89
N ALA A 67 -16.09 -12.08 1.15
CA ALA A 67 -16.30 -13.29 0.37
C ALA A 67 -15.35 -13.36 -0.84
N VAL A 68 -15.14 -12.26 -1.55
CA VAL A 68 -14.22 -12.19 -2.69
C VAL A 68 -12.78 -12.38 -2.22
N LEU A 69 -12.34 -11.61 -1.21
CA LEU A 69 -10.97 -11.69 -0.68
C LEU A 69 -10.69 -13.05 -0.04
N GLY A 70 -11.64 -13.60 0.72
CA GLY A 70 -11.50 -14.92 1.34
C GLY A 70 -11.44 -16.09 0.35
N THR A 71 -12.06 -15.94 -0.82
CA THR A 71 -12.07 -16.99 -1.85
C THR A 71 -10.90 -16.86 -2.82
N TYR A 72 -10.55 -15.65 -3.22
CA TYR A 72 -9.64 -15.40 -4.35
C TYR A 72 -8.35 -14.65 -3.95
N GLY A 73 -8.28 -14.05 -2.76
CA GLY A 73 -7.17 -13.22 -2.32
C GLY A 73 -7.13 -11.84 -2.98
N LEU A 74 -6.17 -11.02 -2.54
CA LEU A 74 -6.04 -9.61 -2.97
C LEU A 74 -5.72 -9.47 -4.46
N GLU A 75 -4.82 -10.28 -4.97
CA GLU A 75 -4.36 -10.17 -6.36
C GLU A 75 -5.50 -10.42 -7.36
N LYS A 76 -6.25 -11.50 -7.16
CA LYS A 76 -7.39 -11.82 -8.03
C LYS A 76 -8.55 -10.84 -7.83
N ALA A 77 -8.77 -10.38 -6.62
CA ALA A 77 -9.79 -9.36 -6.35
C ALA A 77 -9.49 -8.06 -7.11
N ARG A 78 -8.22 -7.66 -7.20
CA ARG A 78 -7.78 -6.50 -7.99
C ARG A 78 -8.09 -6.68 -9.48
N ASP A 79 -7.81 -7.85 -10.03
CA ASP A 79 -8.13 -8.16 -11.43
C ASP A 79 -9.64 -8.18 -11.68
N LEU A 80 -10.45 -8.63 -10.73
CA LEU A 80 -11.91 -8.58 -10.84
C LEU A 80 -12.44 -7.12 -10.86
N ILE A 81 -11.84 -6.23 -10.07
CA ILE A 81 -12.16 -4.79 -10.10
C ILE A 81 -11.79 -4.20 -11.47
N HIS A 82 -10.59 -4.49 -11.95
CA HIS A 82 -10.13 -4.04 -13.27
C HIS A 82 -11.05 -4.53 -14.39
N GLN A 83 -11.46 -5.80 -14.37
CA GLN A 83 -12.37 -6.39 -15.38
C GLN A 83 -13.78 -5.80 -15.31
N ALA A 84 -14.23 -5.38 -14.12
CA ALA A 84 -15.54 -4.77 -13.93
C ALA A 84 -15.57 -3.29 -14.33
N ASP A 85 -14.43 -2.63 -14.40
CA ASP A 85 -14.33 -1.22 -14.76
C ASP A 85 -14.52 -1.02 -16.26
N LEU A 86 -15.67 -0.43 -16.63
CA LEU A 86 -16.05 -0.19 -18.01
C LEU A 86 -15.16 0.83 -18.73
N TYR A 87 -14.44 1.67 -17.99
CA TYR A 87 -13.55 2.69 -18.55
C TYR A 87 -12.08 2.24 -18.60
N GLY A 88 -11.74 1.11 -17.95
CA GLY A 88 -10.38 0.57 -17.94
C GLY A 88 -9.38 1.42 -17.15
N GLU A 89 -9.86 2.21 -16.19
CA GLU A 89 -9.03 3.10 -15.36
C GLU A 89 -8.55 2.43 -14.08
N ALA A 90 -9.23 1.35 -13.62
CA ALA A 90 -8.80 0.58 -12.46
C ALA A 90 -7.49 -0.17 -12.74
N GLU A 91 -6.61 -0.24 -11.76
CA GLU A 91 -5.38 -1.02 -11.89
C GLU A 91 -5.67 -2.53 -11.92
N SER A 92 -5.08 -3.25 -12.88
CA SER A 92 -4.92 -4.72 -12.77
C SER A 92 -3.86 -5.06 -11.74
N ASN A 93 -3.79 -6.35 -11.34
CA ASN A 93 -2.73 -6.80 -10.44
C ASN A 93 -1.33 -6.58 -11.02
N GLU A 94 -1.16 -6.81 -12.30
CA GLU A 94 0.11 -6.57 -13.00
C GLU A 94 0.49 -5.08 -12.98
N MET A 95 -0.42 -4.18 -13.32
CA MET A 95 -0.18 -2.72 -13.31
C MET A 95 0.19 -2.22 -11.91
N PHE A 96 -0.52 -2.69 -10.88
CA PHE A 96 -0.24 -2.35 -9.49
C PHE A 96 1.19 -2.72 -9.09
N TRP A 97 1.60 -3.97 -9.35
CA TRP A 97 2.93 -4.43 -8.98
C TRP A 97 4.04 -3.80 -9.81
N GLN A 98 3.84 -3.61 -11.10
CA GLN A 98 4.79 -2.88 -11.93
C GLN A 98 5.03 -1.45 -11.42
N ARG A 99 3.98 -0.79 -10.93
CA ARG A 99 4.10 0.53 -10.32
C ARG A 99 4.86 0.48 -8.99
N LEU A 100 4.49 -0.44 -8.12
CA LEU A 100 5.09 -0.56 -6.79
C LEU A 100 6.56 -1.02 -6.87
N ASP A 101 6.88 -1.95 -7.75
CA ASP A 101 8.26 -2.41 -7.98
C ASP A 101 9.15 -1.27 -8.45
N ARG A 102 8.68 -0.40 -9.36
CA ARG A 102 9.40 0.84 -9.70
C ARG A 102 9.64 1.74 -8.48
N GLY A 103 8.70 1.77 -7.54
CA GLY A 103 8.86 2.50 -6.28
C GLY A 103 10.01 1.93 -5.45
N PHE A 104 10.05 0.62 -5.28
CA PHE A 104 11.15 -0.07 -4.57
C PHE A 104 12.49 0.13 -5.27
N ASP A 105 12.54 0.06 -6.61
CA ASP A 105 13.76 0.30 -7.37
C ASP A 105 14.29 1.74 -7.18
N LYS A 106 13.39 2.72 -7.11
CA LYS A 106 13.75 4.10 -6.78
C LYS A 106 14.31 4.23 -5.36
N LEU A 107 13.72 3.52 -4.37
CA LEU A 107 14.26 3.50 -3.01
C LEU A 107 15.67 2.93 -3.00
N ARG A 108 15.91 1.79 -3.66
CA ARG A 108 17.24 1.17 -3.77
C ARG A 108 18.24 2.12 -4.40
N ALA A 109 17.88 2.75 -5.52
CA ALA A 109 18.75 3.66 -6.25
C ALA A 109 19.13 4.93 -5.47
N ASN A 110 18.27 5.38 -4.55
CA ASN A 110 18.47 6.61 -3.78
C ASN A 110 18.88 6.40 -2.32
N SER A 111 19.10 5.16 -1.91
CA SER A 111 19.51 4.81 -0.55
C SER A 111 20.87 4.11 -0.56
N LYS A 112 21.51 4.09 0.60
CA LYS A 112 22.75 3.37 0.87
C LYS A 112 22.49 2.31 1.92
N ASP A 113 23.38 1.32 1.98
CA ASP A 113 23.34 0.31 3.03
C ASP A 113 23.30 0.95 4.42
N GLY A 114 22.38 0.49 5.27
CA GLY A 114 22.13 1.02 6.59
C GLY A 114 21.24 2.27 6.65
N ASP A 115 20.79 2.80 5.53
CA ASP A 115 19.86 3.94 5.54
C ASP A 115 18.50 3.54 6.13
N GLN A 116 17.95 4.44 6.95
CA GLN A 116 16.56 4.38 7.43
C GLN A 116 15.70 5.33 6.60
N VAL A 117 14.66 4.79 6.00
CA VAL A 117 13.79 5.50 5.07
C VAL A 117 12.35 5.44 5.57
N LEU A 118 11.71 6.60 5.71
CA LEU A 118 10.27 6.69 5.96
C LEU A 118 9.53 6.71 4.61
N VAL A 119 8.56 5.80 4.45
CA VAL A 119 7.64 5.83 3.30
C VAL A 119 6.22 5.90 3.81
N VAL A 120 5.48 6.94 3.45
CA VAL A 120 4.05 7.07 3.77
C VAL A 120 3.22 6.64 2.57
N SER A 121 2.48 5.56 2.76
CA SER A 121 1.64 4.92 1.74
C SER A 121 0.23 4.67 2.30
N HIS A 122 -0.50 3.71 1.79
CA HIS A 122 -1.92 3.49 2.03
C HIS A 122 -2.22 2.05 2.46
N GLY A 123 -3.41 1.87 3.04
CA GLY A 123 -3.78 0.63 3.68
C GLY A 123 -3.73 -0.59 2.79
N MET A 124 -4.35 -0.53 1.62
CA MET A 124 -4.38 -1.69 0.71
C MET A 124 -3.03 -1.92 0.05
N THR A 125 -2.27 -0.86 -0.25
CA THR A 125 -0.91 -0.97 -0.78
C THR A 125 0.01 -1.66 0.22
N ILE A 126 -0.01 -1.25 1.49
CA ILE A 126 0.78 -1.90 2.55
C ILE A 126 0.34 -3.35 2.74
N ARG A 127 -0.95 -3.62 2.81
CA ARG A 127 -1.47 -4.98 2.96
C ARG A 127 -1.07 -5.88 1.80
N SER A 128 -1.05 -5.37 0.57
CA SER A 128 -0.58 -6.13 -0.59
C SER A 128 0.90 -6.51 -0.50
N ILE A 129 1.73 -5.65 0.10
CA ILE A 129 3.14 -5.95 0.38
C ILE A 129 3.23 -7.11 1.37
N ILE A 130 2.42 -7.08 2.44
CA ILE A 130 2.38 -8.14 3.44
C ILE A 130 1.91 -9.46 2.83
N ASP A 131 0.80 -9.44 2.08
CA ASP A 131 0.27 -10.63 1.41
C ASP A 131 1.30 -11.30 0.49
N ARG A 132 2.18 -10.54 -0.17
CA ARG A 132 3.21 -11.06 -1.05
C ARG A 132 4.48 -11.53 -0.33
N TYR A 133 4.97 -10.76 0.65
CA TYR A 133 6.31 -10.98 1.23
C TYR A 133 6.29 -11.60 2.62
N ALA A 134 5.17 -11.56 3.32
CA ALA A 134 5.00 -12.09 4.68
C ALA A 134 3.53 -12.46 4.95
N PRO A 135 2.92 -13.37 4.16
CA PRO A 135 1.50 -13.70 4.29
C PRO A 135 1.14 -14.25 5.67
N GLU A 136 2.11 -14.81 6.40
CA GLU A 136 1.95 -15.28 7.79
C GLU A 136 1.67 -14.15 8.78
N LEU A 137 1.95 -12.88 8.43
CA LEU A 137 1.65 -11.71 9.25
C LEU A 137 0.28 -11.08 8.93
N ASP A 138 -0.36 -11.48 7.83
CA ASP A 138 -1.71 -11.01 7.48
C ASP A 138 -2.77 -11.78 8.27
N GLU A 139 -3.16 -11.23 9.41
CA GLU A 139 -4.24 -11.76 10.24
C GLU A 139 -5.65 -11.47 9.68
N GLY A 140 -5.76 -11.00 8.44
CA GLY A 140 -7.02 -10.61 7.81
C GLY A 140 -7.60 -9.29 8.33
N VAL A 141 -6.82 -8.53 9.09
CA VAL A 141 -7.21 -7.23 9.65
C VAL A 141 -6.83 -6.09 8.73
N ALA A 142 -7.65 -5.03 8.73
CA ALA A 142 -7.32 -3.82 8.00
C ALA A 142 -6.07 -3.15 8.58
N THR A 143 -5.27 -2.52 7.71
CA THR A 143 -4.15 -1.68 8.13
C THR A 143 -4.68 -0.50 8.95
N ILE A 144 -4.15 -0.32 10.16
CA ILE A 144 -4.56 0.75 11.08
C ILE A 144 -3.93 2.07 10.66
N ASN A 145 -4.71 3.14 10.64
CA ASN A 145 -4.17 4.47 10.36
C ASN A 145 -3.13 4.90 11.40
N GLY A 146 -1.97 5.35 10.92
CA GLY A 146 -0.84 5.73 11.76
C GLY A 146 -0.01 4.54 12.28
N SER A 147 -0.34 3.31 11.89
CA SER A 147 0.51 2.15 12.20
C SER A 147 1.80 2.19 11.39
N ILE A 148 2.81 1.50 11.91
CA ILE A 148 4.10 1.31 11.24
C ILE A 148 4.25 -0.15 10.83
N THR A 149 4.75 -0.33 9.62
CA THR A 149 5.21 -1.60 9.06
C THR A 149 6.68 -1.44 8.72
N ARG A 150 7.53 -2.36 9.16
CA ARG A 150 8.97 -2.29 8.89
C ARG A 150 9.36 -3.33 7.86
N LEU A 151 10.08 -2.84 6.85
CA LEU A 151 10.67 -3.65 5.78
C LEU A 151 12.19 -3.52 5.81
N GLU A 152 12.90 -4.60 5.59
CA GLU A 152 14.29 -4.62 5.13
C GLU A 152 14.31 -4.85 3.61
N ILE A 153 14.87 -3.91 2.87
CA ILE A 153 14.93 -3.96 1.41
C ILE A 153 16.39 -4.08 1.00
N THR A 154 16.74 -5.21 0.40
CA THR A 154 18.05 -5.45 -0.22
C THR A 154 17.92 -5.39 -1.74
N ASP A 155 19.03 -5.58 -2.46
CA ASP A 155 19.03 -5.61 -3.92
C ASP A 155 18.10 -6.69 -4.48
N ASP A 156 18.05 -7.85 -3.82
CA ASP A 156 17.37 -9.05 -4.32
C ASP A 156 16.12 -9.43 -3.52
N ASN A 157 15.88 -8.81 -2.36
CA ASN A 157 14.82 -9.26 -1.45
C ASN A 157 14.14 -8.12 -0.70
N ILE A 158 12.90 -8.38 -0.28
CA ILE A 158 12.14 -7.59 0.68
C ILE A 158 11.74 -8.53 1.82
N HIS A 159 12.19 -8.22 3.04
CA HIS A 159 11.82 -8.93 4.26
C HIS A 159 10.94 -8.01 5.12
N VAL A 160 9.92 -8.56 5.76
CA VAL A 160 9.03 -7.83 6.67
C VAL A 160 9.37 -8.20 8.11
N ASP A 161 9.82 -7.24 8.89
CA ASP A 161 10.14 -7.45 10.30
C ASP A 161 8.88 -7.49 11.17
N PHE A 162 7.96 -6.55 10.91
CA PHE A 162 6.67 -6.48 11.59
C PHE A 162 5.65 -5.70 10.75
N PHE A 163 4.38 -5.96 11.02
CA PHE A 163 3.23 -5.32 10.37
C PHE A 163 2.30 -4.68 11.39
N ASN A 164 1.74 -3.51 11.01
CA ASN A 164 0.57 -2.88 11.62
C ASN A 164 0.73 -2.52 13.12
N LYS A 165 1.94 -2.15 13.56
CA LYS A 165 2.21 -1.74 14.96
C LYS A 165 1.83 -0.28 15.21
N ILE A 166 1.14 -0.02 16.33
CA ILE A 166 0.78 1.32 16.81
C ILE A 166 1.48 1.69 18.12
N ASP A 167 1.96 0.69 18.90
CA ASP A 167 2.66 0.89 20.16
C ASP A 167 4.12 0.46 20.04
N PHE A 168 5.01 1.41 20.25
CA PHE A 168 6.45 1.22 20.39
C PHE A 168 6.83 1.52 21.83
N GLN A 169 6.31 0.69 22.78
CA GLN A 169 6.82 0.77 24.13
C GLN A 169 8.27 0.31 24.13
N SER A 170 9.13 1.25 24.47
CA SER A 170 10.56 1.09 24.65
C SER A 170 10.91 0.07 25.74
#